data_b10852338962e12ff55e7f43efab72ec
#
_entry.id   b10852338962e12ff55e7f43efab72ec
#
_cell.length_a   1.000
_cell.length_b   1.000
_cell.length_c   1.000
_cell.angle_alpha   90.00
_cell.angle_beta   90.00
_cell.angle_gamma   90.00
#
_symmetry.space_group_name_H-M   'P 1'
#
loop_
_entity.id
_entity.type
_entity.pdbx_description
1 polymer ?
#
loop_
_entity_poly.entity_id
_entity_poly.type
_entity_poly.pdbx_seq_one_letter_code
_entity_poly.pdbx_strand_id
1 'polypeptide(L)'
;MQENLRMTPSVQKNICEYFNGDYQDSVYQYRSGSNLVEMYTTRFGTPNIVAGPSRWTLCDDTINYMYEMGNINEFFTVMLSLRNINKELRETNQAIVAEKRKEAIDRINQMLLEDDLELLSLNNRLILHHIDDDSDLIGSGGFANVYRVPGTNTVVKKLRDEFKDNDGIVSRFKQEFHLIHDKLQGIDGIIEGYEYNVDEISYTMEYCSTDLKNYIADMNLNETQRIDLVLEILGIMDQVHNRGVLHRDLSPKNIFIKDGHPIIADFGLGKAIDGDGRTYVTIDTSMNGTLEYCDPRQFQGLGFADKQSDIYSLGRIVNYVMTRDSDNFKHTLSIVSTIATEASLDARYHTIKEMIDKINRSVVK
;
A
#
# COMPACT_ATOMS: atom_id res chain seq x y z
N MET A 1 -15.45 -8.85 14.78
CA MET A 1 -14.01 -8.72 14.52
C MET A 1 -13.39 -7.37 14.98
N GLN A 2 -14.13 -6.51 15.69
CA GLN A 2 -13.58 -5.26 16.31
C GLN A 2 -13.29 -5.42 17.82
N GLU A 3 -13.53 -6.59 18.40
CA GLU A 3 -13.34 -6.80 19.85
C GLU A 3 -11.86 -6.81 20.29
N ASN A 4 -10.92 -7.07 19.39
CA ASN A 4 -9.49 -7.20 19.73
C ASN A 4 -8.71 -5.86 19.69
N LEU A 5 -9.28 -4.78 19.15
CA LEU A 5 -8.60 -3.46 19.07
C LEU A 5 -8.85 -2.56 20.29
N ARG A 6 -9.23 -3.14 21.44
CA ARG A 6 -9.46 -2.34 22.66
C ARG A 6 -8.17 -2.15 23.44
N MET A 7 -7.93 -0.91 23.81
CA MET A 7 -6.88 -0.53 24.77
C MET A 7 -7.18 -1.11 26.15
N THR A 8 -6.14 -1.51 26.87
CA THR A 8 -6.27 -1.82 28.30
C THR A 8 -6.70 -0.58 29.09
N PRO A 9 -7.35 -0.76 30.27
CA PRO A 9 -7.76 0.39 31.08
C PRO A 9 -6.61 1.31 31.48
N SER A 10 -5.39 0.78 31.62
CA SER A 10 -4.19 1.56 31.94
C SER A 10 -3.80 2.48 30.80
N VAL A 11 -3.68 1.93 29.58
CA VAL A 11 -3.32 2.67 28.36
C VAL A 11 -4.41 3.72 28.05
N GLN A 12 -5.68 3.29 28.09
CA GLN A 12 -6.82 4.20 27.85
C GLN A 12 -6.82 5.37 28.83
N LYS A 13 -6.52 5.14 30.11
CA LYS A 13 -6.40 6.20 31.11
C LYS A 13 -5.26 7.18 30.79
N ASN A 14 -4.08 6.69 30.44
CA ASN A 14 -2.93 7.53 30.09
C ASN A 14 -3.26 8.43 28.88
N ILE A 15 -3.92 7.89 27.87
CA ILE A 15 -4.39 8.64 26.70
C ILE A 15 -5.43 9.68 27.08
N CYS A 16 -6.36 9.34 27.98
CA CYS A 16 -7.34 10.29 28.49
C CYS A 16 -6.69 11.46 29.24
N GLU A 17 -5.73 11.19 30.10
CA GLU A 17 -4.96 12.21 30.82
C GLU A 17 -4.17 13.11 29.86
N TYR A 18 -3.60 12.54 28.79
CA TYR A 18 -2.94 13.33 27.75
C TYR A 18 -3.91 14.30 27.06
N PHE A 19 -5.07 13.84 26.61
CA PHE A 19 -6.06 14.69 25.93
C PHE A 19 -6.73 15.69 26.87
N ASN A 20 -6.72 15.46 28.16
CA ASN A 20 -7.22 16.40 29.18
C ASN A 20 -6.20 17.48 29.57
N GLY A 21 -4.97 17.41 29.06
CA GLY A 21 -3.88 18.33 29.38
C GLY A 21 -3.27 18.09 30.75
N ASP A 22 -3.27 16.86 31.24
CA ASP A 22 -2.66 16.51 32.55
C ASP A 22 -1.15 16.26 32.42
N TYR A 23 -0.64 16.03 31.19
CA TYR A 23 0.77 15.89 30.90
C TYR A 23 1.40 17.22 30.49
N GLN A 24 2.64 17.48 30.93
CA GLN A 24 3.37 18.73 30.61
C GLN A 24 3.74 18.82 29.11
N ASP A 25 3.93 17.68 28.46
CA ASP A 25 4.25 17.56 27.04
C ASP A 25 3.00 17.45 26.15
N SER A 26 1.80 17.52 26.73
CA SER A 26 0.57 17.53 25.95
C SER A 26 0.40 18.82 25.15
N VAL A 27 -0.05 18.67 23.89
CA VAL A 27 -0.51 19.81 23.08
C VAL A 27 -1.84 20.39 23.60
N TYR A 28 -2.52 19.67 24.48
CA TYR A 28 -3.79 20.07 25.09
C TYR A 28 -3.55 20.87 26.35
N GLN A 29 -4.30 21.97 26.49
CA GLN A 29 -4.27 22.75 27.71
C GLN A 29 -5.13 22.08 28.80
N TYR A 30 -4.70 22.21 30.05
CA TYR A 30 -5.48 21.76 31.19
C TYR A 30 -6.86 22.42 31.21
N ARG A 31 -7.93 21.62 31.41
CA ARG A 31 -9.32 22.08 31.50
C ARG A 31 -10.01 21.57 32.74
N SER A 32 -10.96 22.37 33.28
CA SER A 32 -11.87 21.90 34.33
C SER A 32 -12.83 20.82 33.81
N GLY A 33 -13.41 20.04 34.72
CA GLY A 33 -14.35 18.99 34.35
C GLY A 33 -15.53 19.48 33.50
N SER A 34 -16.12 20.63 33.82
CA SER A 34 -17.21 21.22 33.03
C SER A 34 -16.80 21.58 31.62
N ASN A 35 -15.57 22.09 31.42
CA ASN A 35 -15.04 22.42 30.10
C ASN A 35 -14.71 21.17 29.29
N LEU A 36 -14.34 20.07 29.95
CA LEU A 36 -14.14 18.78 29.30
C LEU A 36 -15.46 18.17 28.84
N VAL A 37 -16.51 18.22 29.67
CA VAL A 37 -17.87 17.80 29.27
C VAL A 37 -18.31 18.53 28.01
N GLU A 38 -18.20 19.85 27.96
CA GLU A 38 -18.55 20.65 26.80
C GLU A 38 -17.71 20.23 25.59
N MET A 39 -16.40 20.04 25.75
CA MET A 39 -15.48 19.65 24.68
C MET A 39 -15.87 18.30 24.05
N TYR A 40 -16.08 17.27 24.86
CA TYR A 40 -16.37 15.93 24.37
C TYR A 40 -17.79 15.80 23.80
N THR A 41 -18.78 16.42 24.48
CA THR A 41 -20.17 16.41 24.00
C THR A 41 -20.29 17.14 22.65
N THR A 42 -19.65 18.30 22.51
CA THR A 42 -19.71 19.10 21.27
C THR A 42 -19.00 18.41 20.11
N ARG A 43 -17.89 17.70 20.37
CA ARG A 43 -17.08 17.06 19.33
C ARG A 43 -17.61 15.70 18.88
N PHE A 44 -18.13 14.91 19.80
CA PHE A 44 -18.47 13.51 19.55
C PHE A 44 -19.95 13.19 19.76
N GLY A 45 -20.75 14.16 20.19
CA GLY A 45 -22.17 13.92 20.43
C GLY A 45 -22.43 12.94 21.58
N THR A 46 -21.48 12.75 22.47
CA THR A 46 -21.53 11.75 23.54
C THR A 46 -22.72 12.06 24.48
N PRO A 47 -23.73 11.19 24.60
CA PRO A 47 -24.85 11.43 25.47
C PRO A 47 -24.47 11.25 26.94
N ASN A 48 -25.02 12.11 27.82
CA ASN A 48 -25.01 11.93 29.27
C ASN A 48 -23.62 11.90 29.97
N ILE A 49 -22.59 12.51 29.42
CA ILE A 49 -21.34 12.71 30.16
C ILE A 49 -21.61 13.68 31.31
N VAL A 50 -21.41 13.19 32.53
CA VAL A 50 -21.53 14.00 33.74
C VAL A 50 -20.15 14.15 34.38
N ALA A 51 -19.80 15.39 34.81
CA ALA A 51 -18.57 15.60 35.53
C ALA A 51 -18.50 14.70 36.77
N GLY A 52 -17.66 13.67 36.68
CA GLY A 52 -17.39 12.71 37.75
C GLY A 52 -16.26 13.16 38.66
N PRO A 53 -15.89 12.36 39.65
CA PRO A 53 -14.83 12.69 40.62
C PRO A 53 -13.44 12.75 39.96
N SER A 54 -13.24 12.15 38.80
CA SER A 54 -11.96 12.14 38.06
C SER A 54 -12.12 12.69 36.66
N ARG A 55 -11.20 13.55 36.25
CA ARG A 55 -11.25 14.22 34.93
C ARG A 55 -11.06 13.24 33.76
N TRP A 56 -10.22 12.25 33.95
CA TRP A 56 -9.94 11.26 32.89
C TRP A 56 -11.17 10.43 32.52
N THR A 57 -12.11 10.20 33.47
CA THR A 57 -13.32 9.42 33.20
C THR A 57 -14.22 10.03 32.13
N LEU A 58 -14.16 11.34 31.92
CA LEU A 58 -14.93 12.02 30.87
C LEU A 58 -14.42 11.66 29.47
N CYS A 59 -13.12 11.54 29.32
CA CYS A 59 -12.51 11.05 28.08
C CYS A 59 -12.76 9.55 27.92
N ASP A 60 -12.65 8.78 28.99
CA ASP A 60 -12.88 7.35 29.04
C ASP A 60 -14.30 6.98 28.59
N ASP A 61 -15.32 7.66 29.14
CA ASP A 61 -16.72 7.50 28.72
C ASP A 61 -16.89 7.80 27.22
N THR A 62 -16.18 8.82 26.71
CA THR A 62 -16.20 9.16 25.29
C THR A 62 -15.55 8.09 24.44
N ILE A 63 -14.38 7.59 24.82
CA ILE A 63 -13.69 6.51 24.10
C ILE A 63 -14.55 5.25 24.09
N ASN A 64 -15.13 4.87 25.22
CA ASN A 64 -16.02 3.72 25.31
C ASN A 64 -17.25 3.87 24.41
N TYR A 65 -17.88 5.03 24.39
CA TYR A 65 -18.97 5.35 23.47
C TYR A 65 -18.53 5.23 22.01
N MET A 66 -17.34 5.72 21.65
CA MET A 66 -16.83 5.60 20.28
C MET A 66 -16.51 4.16 19.90
N TYR A 67 -16.07 3.31 20.83
CA TYR A 67 -15.96 1.87 20.62
C TYR A 67 -17.31 1.20 20.36
N GLU A 68 -18.34 1.52 21.16
CA GLU A 68 -19.68 0.99 20.99
C GLU A 68 -20.30 1.36 19.63
N MET A 69 -20.01 2.57 19.16
CA MET A 69 -20.46 3.06 17.86
C MET A 69 -19.59 2.57 16.67
N GLY A 70 -18.50 1.83 16.94
CA GLY A 70 -17.55 1.40 15.90
C GLY A 70 -16.72 2.53 15.30
N ASN A 71 -16.57 3.66 15.99
CA ASN A 71 -15.99 4.90 15.48
C ASN A 71 -14.71 5.33 16.22
N ILE A 72 -13.97 4.43 16.86
CA ILE A 72 -12.77 4.78 17.63
C ILE A 72 -11.72 5.53 16.79
N ASN A 73 -11.58 5.20 15.51
CA ASN A 73 -10.68 5.88 14.59
C ASN A 73 -11.06 7.35 14.37
N GLU A 74 -12.35 7.67 14.38
CA GLU A 74 -12.83 9.06 14.31
C GLU A 74 -12.44 9.86 15.56
N PHE A 75 -12.44 9.22 16.75
CA PHE A 75 -11.97 9.88 17.97
C PHE A 75 -10.53 10.38 17.80
N PHE A 76 -9.60 9.50 17.44
CA PHE A 76 -8.20 9.89 17.24
C PHE A 76 -8.03 10.89 16.09
N THR A 77 -8.73 10.68 14.98
CA THR A 77 -8.69 11.58 13.82
C THR A 77 -9.11 13.01 14.18
N VAL A 78 -10.19 13.16 14.92
CA VAL A 78 -10.69 14.48 15.35
C VAL A 78 -9.77 15.11 16.39
N MET A 79 -9.40 14.34 17.42
CA MET A 79 -8.53 14.84 18.48
C MET A 79 -7.17 15.29 17.91
N LEU A 80 -6.52 14.51 17.10
CA LEU A 80 -5.20 14.78 16.53
C LEU A 80 -5.24 15.46 15.14
N SER A 81 -6.38 16.08 14.75
CA SER A 81 -6.44 16.86 13.52
C SER A 81 -5.63 18.15 13.60
N LEU A 82 -5.04 18.59 12.48
CA LEU A 82 -4.34 19.89 12.39
C LEU A 82 -5.24 21.06 12.89
N ARG A 83 -6.53 21.03 12.51
CA ARG A 83 -7.50 22.06 12.94
C ARG A 83 -7.66 22.09 14.45
N ASN A 84 -7.73 20.92 15.10
CA ASN A 84 -7.92 20.84 16.53
C ASN A 84 -6.66 21.27 17.28
N ILE A 85 -5.49 20.78 16.88
CA ILE A 85 -4.20 21.14 17.48
C ILE A 85 -3.91 22.63 17.30
N ASN A 86 -4.18 23.19 16.12
CA ASN A 86 -4.08 24.64 15.89
C ASN A 86 -4.94 25.45 16.90
N LYS A 87 -6.18 25.00 17.12
CA LYS A 87 -7.08 25.64 18.09
C LYS A 87 -6.53 25.57 19.54
N GLU A 88 -5.92 24.45 19.90
CA GLU A 88 -5.31 24.25 21.23
C GLU A 88 -4.08 25.15 21.43
N LEU A 89 -3.18 25.17 20.45
CA LEU A 89 -1.93 25.93 20.51
C LEU A 89 -2.12 27.43 20.27
N ARG A 90 -3.22 27.84 19.61
CA ARG A 90 -3.44 29.20 19.10
C ARG A 90 -2.29 29.69 18.22
N GLU A 91 -1.69 28.76 17.47
CA GLU A 91 -0.53 29.01 16.62
C GLU A 91 -0.98 29.40 15.21
N THR A 92 -0.30 30.35 14.59
CA THR A 92 -0.59 30.80 13.21
C THR A 92 0.31 30.15 12.18
N ASN A 93 1.47 29.64 12.59
CA ASN A 93 2.42 28.97 11.71
C ASN A 93 2.03 27.51 11.51
N GLN A 94 1.60 27.17 10.30
CA GLN A 94 1.13 25.82 9.95
C GLN A 94 2.24 24.77 10.05
N ALA A 95 3.52 25.12 9.83
CA ALA A 95 4.62 24.19 9.99
C ALA A 95 4.80 23.76 11.45
N ILE A 96 4.70 24.71 12.40
CA ILE A 96 4.75 24.42 13.84
C ILE A 96 3.56 23.54 14.25
N VAL A 97 2.36 23.81 13.73
CA VAL A 97 1.17 23.00 14.02
C VAL A 97 1.35 21.56 13.52
N ALA A 98 1.92 21.39 12.32
CA ALA A 98 2.18 20.06 11.75
C ALA A 98 3.24 19.30 12.56
N GLU A 99 4.32 19.96 12.98
CA GLU A 99 5.34 19.37 13.86
C GLU A 99 4.75 18.93 15.20
N LYS A 100 3.96 19.80 15.84
CA LYS A 100 3.29 19.48 17.11
C LYS A 100 2.24 18.37 16.97
N ARG A 101 1.57 18.27 15.82
CA ARG A 101 0.71 17.14 15.52
C ARG A 101 1.51 15.83 15.46
N LYS A 102 2.66 15.86 14.80
CA LYS A 102 3.53 14.68 14.73
C LYS A 102 3.98 14.26 16.13
N GLU A 103 4.53 15.19 16.94
CA GLU A 103 4.92 14.89 18.32
C GLU A 103 3.76 14.29 19.15
N ALA A 104 2.55 14.81 18.98
CA ALA A 104 1.37 14.29 19.68
C ALA A 104 1.01 12.86 19.24
N ILE A 105 1.07 12.55 17.96
CA ILE A 105 0.85 11.19 17.43
C ILE A 105 1.93 10.24 17.96
N ASP A 106 3.21 10.63 17.88
CA ASP A 106 4.34 9.84 18.38
C ASP A 106 4.18 9.53 19.87
N ARG A 107 3.72 10.53 20.65
CA ARG A 107 3.46 10.36 22.10
C ARG A 107 2.31 9.39 22.39
N ILE A 108 1.22 9.48 21.64
CA ILE A 108 0.10 8.53 21.76
C ILE A 108 0.54 7.12 21.34
N ASN A 109 1.31 6.99 20.26
CA ASN A 109 1.85 5.70 19.84
C ASN A 109 2.74 5.08 20.92
N GLN A 110 3.60 5.85 21.59
CA GLN A 110 4.37 5.35 22.74
C GLN A 110 3.50 4.77 23.87
N MET A 111 2.32 5.35 24.11
CA MET A 111 1.38 4.82 25.11
C MET A 111 0.68 3.56 24.61
N LEU A 112 0.33 3.52 23.32
CA LEU A 112 -0.35 2.38 22.68
C LEU A 112 0.55 1.15 22.56
N LEU A 113 1.89 1.32 22.52
CA LEU A 113 2.86 0.21 22.48
C LEU A 113 2.69 -0.79 23.64
N GLU A 114 2.20 -0.36 24.82
CA GLU A 114 1.94 -1.25 25.95
C GLU A 114 0.86 -2.31 25.63
N ASP A 115 0.01 -2.04 24.62
CA ASP A 115 -1.07 -2.92 24.16
C ASP A 115 -0.80 -3.49 22.75
N ASP A 116 0.43 -3.39 22.24
CA ASP A 116 0.80 -3.74 20.88
C ASP A 116 -0.08 -3.03 19.82
N LEU A 117 -0.45 -1.77 20.10
CA LEU A 117 -1.27 -0.91 19.23
C LEU A 117 -0.48 0.29 18.72
N GLU A 118 -0.88 0.79 17.54
CA GLU A 118 -0.38 2.05 16.98
C GLU A 118 -1.48 2.82 16.21
N LEU A 119 -1.26 4.12 15.99
CA LEU A 119 -2.06 4.95 15.09
C LEU A 119 -1.36 5.08 13.74
N LEU A 120 -1.96 4.54 12.69
CA LEU A 120 -1.53 4.74 11.32
C LEU A 120 -2.21 5.97 10.72
N SER A 121 -1.44 6.84 10.06
CA SER A 121 -1.98 7.96 9.30
C SER A 121 -2.36 7.51 7.90
N LEU A 122 -3.61 7.75 7.51
CA LEU A 122 -4.15 7.34 6.22
C LEU A 122 -5.09 8.42 5.67
N ASN A 123 -4.71 9.11 4.61
CA ASN A 123 -5.55 10.15 3.98
C ASN A 123 -6.11 11.16 4.99
N ASN A 124 -5.26 11.68 5.87
CA ASN A 124 -5.60 12.57 6.98
C ASN A 124 -6.51 11.94 8.07
N ARG A 125 -6.76 10.64 8.03
CA ARG A 125 -7.42 9.89 9.12
C ARG A 125 -6.37 9.13 9.93
N LEU A 126 -6.65 8.92 11.21
CA LEU A 126 -5.86 8.05 12.07
C LEU A 126 -6.63 6.76 12.32
N ILE A 127 -5.94 5.64 12.16
CA ILE A 127 -6.51 4.30 12.28
C ILE A 127 -5.74 3.58 13.38
N LEU A 128 -6.46 3.13 14.41
CA LEU A 128 -5.92 2.27 15.45
C LEU A 128 -5.69 0.87 14.87
N HIS A 129 -4.48 0.36 15.02
CA HIS A 129 -4.03 -0.89 14.43
C HIS A 129 -3.15 -1.66 15.43
N HIS A 130 -3.12 -3.00 15.33
CA HIS A 130 -2.14 -3.82 16.06
C HIS A 130 -0.77 -3.76 15.39
N ILE A 131 0.26 -3.61 16.21
CA ILE A 131 1.65 -3.74 15.75
C ILE A 131 1.93 -5.24 15.60
N ASP A 132 2.34 -5.62 14.37
CA ASP A 132 2.81 -6.98 14.05
C ASP A 132 1.83 -8.12 14.45
N ASP A 133 0.51 -7.85 14.41
CA ASP A 133 -0.47 -8.94 14.53
C ASP A 133 -0.42 -9.80 13.25
N ASP A 134 0.16 -11.00 13.36
CA ASP A 134 0.22 -11.98 12.28
C ASP A 134 -1.19 -12.31 11.71
N SER A 135 -2.26 -12.02 12.44
CA SER A 135 -3.63 -12.20 11.96
C SER A 135 -3.98 -11.28 10.79
N ASP A 136 -3.33 -10.12 10.69
CA ASP A 136 -3.50 -9.16 9.61
C ASP A 136 -2.44 -9.30 8.50
N LEU A 137 -1.46 -10.19 8.67
CA LEU A 137 -0.44 -10.48 7.66
C LEU A 137 -1.09 -11.21 6.47
N ILE A 138 -1.14 -10.54 5.32
CA ILE A 138 -1.73 -11.09 4.10
C ILE A 138 -0.68 -11.45 3.03
N GLY A 139 0.55 -11.02 3.21
CA GLY A 139 1.65 -11.31 2.30
C GLY A 139 3.02 -11.09 2.94
N SER A 140 3.95 -12.00 2.63
CA SER A 140 5.35 -11.87 3.04
C SER A 140 6.23 -12.05 1.82
N GLY A 141 6.93 -10.99 1.43
CA GLY A 141 7.89 -10.96 0.33
C GLY A 141 9.34 -11.12 0.81
N GLY A 142 10.28 -11.04 -0.12
CA GLY A 142 11.71 -11.15 0.18
C GLY A 142 12.22 -10.12 1.19
N PHE A 143 11.70 -8.89 1.16
CA PHE A 143 12.20 -7.76 1.98
C PHE A 143 11.13 -7.09 2.83
N ALA A 144 9.83 -7.30 2.53
CA ALA A 144 8.73 -6.61 3.18
C ALA A 144 7.56 -7.54 3.46
N ASN A 145 6.83 -7.20 4.50
CA ASN A 145 5.55 -7.81 4.84
C ASN A 145 4.41 -6.87 4.46
N VAL A 146 3.25 -7.44 4.14
CA VAL A 146 2.02 -6.70 3.81
C VAL A 146 0.94 -7.07 4.80
N TYR A 147 0.43 -6.07 5.50
CA TYR A 147 -0.58 -6.22 6.53
C TYR A 147 -1.89 -5.58 6.09
N ARG A 148 -2.99 -6.24 6.38
CA ARG A 148 -4.34 -5.72 6.16
C ARG A 148 -4.66 -4.68 7.25
N VAL A 149 -5.19 -3.51 6.86
CA VAL A 149 -5.71 -2.55 7.84
C VAL A 149 -7.19 -2.87 8.09
N PRO A 150 -7.56 -3.39 9.27
CA PRO A 150 -8.93 -3.80 9.56
C PRO A 150 -9.96 -2.69 9.34
N GLY A 151 -11.11 -3.05 8.76
CA GLY A 151 -12.20 -2.10 8.51
C GLY A 151 -11.95 -1.08 7.41
N THR A 152 -10.85 -1.22 6.65
CA THR A 152 -10.51 -0.33 5.53
C THR A 152 -10.28 -1.11 4.24
N ASN A 153 -10.16 -0.39 3.12
CA ASN A 153 -9.73 -0.95 1.84
C ASN A 153 -8.25 -0.64 1.57
N THR A 154 -7.41 -0.81 2.60
CA THR A 154 -6.01 -0.43 2.59
C THR A 154 -5.15 -1.53 3.19
N VAL A 155 -3.90 -1.58 2.76
CA VAL A 155 -2.84 -2.40 3.33
C VAL A 155 -1.63 -1.54 3.65
N VAL A 156 -0.83 -2.00 4.61
CA VAL A 156 0.50 -1.45 4.92
C VAL A 156 1.54 -2.42 4.40
N LYS A 157 2.44 -1.95 3.53
CA LYS A 157 3.66 -2.67 3.17
C LYS A 157 4.78 -2.13 4.03
N LYS A 158 5.39 -2.98 4.88
CA LYS A 158 6.40 -2.63 5.87
C LYS A 158 7.68 -3.37 5.59
N LEU A 159 8.80 -2.65 5.57
CA LEU A 159 10.12 -3.28 5.43
C LEU A 159 10.41 -4.12 6.67
N ARG A 160 10.89 -5.37 6.49
CA ARG A 160 11.23 -6.23 7.62
C ARG A 160 12.42 -5.68 8.37
N ASP A 161 12.43 -5.81 9.69
CA ASP A 161 13.42 -5.20 10.60
C ASP A 161 14.85 -5.56 10.26
N GLU A 162 15.10 -6.78 9.83
CA GLU A 162 16.43 -7.27 9.43
C GLU A 162 17.04 -6.52 8.24
N PHE A 163 16.24 -5.73 7.49
CA PHE A 163 16.69 -4.96 6.33
C PHE A 163 16.74 -3.45 6.56
N LYS A 164 16.26 -2.96 7.70
CA LYS A 164 16.17 -1.52 8.00
C LYS A 164 17.54 -0.83 8.04
N ASP A 165 18.60 -1.57 8.39
CA ASP A 165 19.98 -1.06 8.42
C ASP A 165 20.68 -1.15 7.05
N ASN A 166 20.00 -1.63 6.01
CA ASN A 166 20.57 -1.74 4.67
C ASN A 166 20.11 -0.58 3.77
N ASP A 167 20.92 0.47 3.66
CA ASP A 167 20.62 1.67 2.87
C ASP A 167 20.17 1.38 1.43
N GLY A 168 20.74 0.34 0.81
CA GLY A 168 20.40 -0.06 -0.55
C GLY A 168 18.97 -0.62 -0.66
N ILE A 169 18.54 -1.42 0.31
CA ILE A 169 17.20 -1.99 0.36
C ILE A 169 16.19 -0.91 0.76
N VAL A 170 16.50 -0.09 1.77
CA VAL A 170 15.67 1.05 2.19
C VAL A 170 15.44 2.03 1.04
N SER A 171 16.50 2.40 0.32
CA SER A 171 16.41 3.29 -0.84
C SER A 171 15.51 2.72 -1.94
N ARG A 172 15.60 1.41 -2.19
CA ARG A 172 14.77 0.72 -3.20
C ARG A 172 13.30 0.66 -2.77
N PHE A 173 13.04 0.36 -1.50
CA PHE A 173 11.69 0.35 -0.93
C PHE A 173 11.03 1.73 -1.03
N LYS A 174 11.78 2.79 -0.72
CA LYS A 174 11.32 4.17 -0.90
C LYS A 174 11.10 4.53 -2.37
N GLN A 175 11.97 4.06 -3.28
CA GLN A 175 11.81 4.28 -4.71
C GLN A 175 10.56 3.62 -5.27
N GLU A 176 10.21 2.41 -4.81
CA GLU A 176 8.96 1.74 -5.18
C GLU A 176 7.76 2.63 -4.88
N PHE A 177 7.67 3.16 -3.66
CA PHE A 177 6.60 4.08 -3.29
C PHE A 177 6.55 5.31 -4.20
N HIS A 178 7.71 5.96 -4.47
CA HIS A 178 7.75 7.11 -5.37
C HIS A 178 7.35 6.78 -6.81
N LEU A 179 7.62 5.58 -7.29
CA LEU A 179 7.16 5.17 -8.61
C LEU A 179 5.63 5.13 -8.68
N ILE A 180 4.97 4.47 -7.72
CA ILE A 180 3.50 4.34 -7.73
C ILE A 180 2.79 5.63 -7.36
N HIS A 181 3.30 6.37 -6.38
CA HIS A 181 2.65 7.59 -5.87
C HIS A 181 2.88 8.82 -6.75
N ASP A 182 4.11 9.01 -7.27
CA ASP A 182 4.46 10.24 -8.00
C ASP A 182 4.52 10.02 -9.52
N LYS A 183 5.29 9.01 -9.96
CA LYS A 183 5.63 8.83 -11.37
C LYS A 183 4.48 8.24 -12.19
N LEU A 184 3.76 7.27 -11.61
CA LEU A 184 2.69 6.51 -12.27
C LEU A 184 1.29 6.98 -11.88
N GLN A 185 1.18 7.96 -11.02
CA GLN A 185 -0.09 8.55 -10.60
C GLN A 185 -0.96 8.95 -11.81
N GLY A 186 -2.24 8.60 -11.76
CA GLY A 186 -3.23 8.89 -12.81
C GLY A 186 -3.19 7.95 -14.01
N ILE A 187 -2.46 6.82 -13.93
CA ILE A 187 -2.63 5.69 -14.84
C ILE A 187 -3.64 4.74 -14.20
N ASP A 188 -4.80 4.59 -14.81
CA ASP A 188 -5.78 3.59 -14.37
C ASP A 188 -5.20 2.19 -14.52
N GLY A 189 -5.32 1.37 -13.46
CA GLY A 189 -4.73 0.02 -13.42
C GLY A 189 -3.32 -0.05 -12.82
N ILE A 190 -2.85 1.00 -12.15
CA ILE A 190 -1.67 0.95 -11.26
C ILE A 190 -2.15 0.99 -9.82
N ILE A 191 -1.52 0.17 -8.95
CA ILE A 191 -1.81 0.15 -7.51
C ILE A 191 -1.65 1.56 -6.92
N GLU A 192 -2.64 2.02 -6.17
CA GLU A 192 -2.62 3.35 -5.58
C GLU A 192 -1.85 3.35 -4.26
N GLY A 193 -0.73 4.08 -4.21
CA GLY A 193 0.04 4.34 -2.99
C GLY A 193 -0.42 5.63 -2.34
N TYR A 194 -0.62 5.62 -1.00
CA TYR A 194 -1.20 6.76 -0.29
C TYR A 194 -0.19 7.56 0.51
N GLU A 195 0.50 6.96 1.46
CA GLU A 195 1.38 7.65 2.40
C GLU A 195 2.62 6.80 2.74
N TYR A 196 3.78 7.45 2.83
CA TYR A 196 5.03 6.84 3.25
C TYR A 196 5.38 7.26 4.68
N ASN A 197 5.59 6.30 5.57
CA ASN A 197 6.08 6.50 6.92
C ASN A 197 7.60 6.30 6.95
N VAL A 198 8.34 7.38 7.25
CA VAL A 198 9.81 7.38 7.26
C VAL A 198 10.36 6.63 8.47
N ASP A 199 9.71 6.76 9.61
CA ASP A 199 10.19 6.20 10.88
C ASP A 199 10.02 4.68 10.91
N GLU A 200 8.90 4.18 10.38
CA GLU A 200 8.59 2.74 10.28
C GLU A 200 9.17 2.07 9.02
N ILE A 201 9.62 2.86 8.06
CA ILE A 201 9.99 2.41 6.71
C ILE A 201 8.87 1.55 6.12
N SER A 202 7.68 2.15 6.04
CA SER A 202 6.45 1.53 5.54
C SER A 202 5.69 2.47 4.64
N TYR A 203 4.76 1.95 3.86
CA TYR A 203 3.80 2.77 3.14
C TYR A 203 2.44 2.09 3.05
N THR A 204 1.41 2.91 2.90
CA THR A 204 0.04 2.46 2.71
C THR A 204 -0.33 2.46 1.24
N MET A 205 -1.11 1.46 0.83
CA MET A 205 -1.61 1.34 -0.54
C MET A 205 -3.00 0.69 -0.54
N GLU A 206 -3.69 0.73 -1.68
CA GLU A 206 -4.98 0.08 -1.82
C GLU A 206 -4.88 -1.44 -1.65
N TYR A 207 -5.96 -2.03 -1.15
CA TYR A 207 -6.10 -3.47 -1.03
C TYR A 207 -6.79 -4.06 -2.25
N CYS A 208 -6.18 -5.09 -2.83
CA CYS A 208 -6.78 -5.93 -3.87
C CYS A 208 -6.89 -7.36 -3.35
N SER A 209 -8.08 -7.94 -3.42
CA SER A 209 -8.39 -9.24 -2.77
C SER A 209 -7.88 -10.46 -3.52
N THR A 210 -7.58 -10.34 -4.80
CA THR A 210 -7.13 -11.47 -5.63
C THR A 210 -6.09 -11.03 -6.65
N ASP A 211 -5.10 -11.87 -6.90
CA ASP A 211 -4.14 -11.69 -7.98
C ASP A 211 -4.62 -12.37 -9.27
N LEU A 212 -3.94 -12.09 -10.37
CA LEU A 212 -4.26 -12.66 -11.69
C LEU A 212 -4.16 -14.18 -11.69
N LYS A 213 -3.23 -14.75 -10.90
CA LYS A 213 -3.04 -16.21 -10.84
C LYS A 213 -4.29 -16.89 -10.25
N ASN A 214 -4.76 -16.38 -9.10
CA ASN A 214 -5.95 -16.89 -8.43
C ASN A 214 -7.21 -16.61 -9.27
N TYR A 215 -7.33 -15.39 -9.82
CA TYR A 215 -8.44 -15.02 -10.68
C TYR A 215 -8.62 -15.95 -11.89
N ILE A 216 -7.53 -16.26 -12.62
CA ILE A 216 -7.55 -17.17 -13.77
C ILE A 216 -7.84 -18.62 -13.34
N ALA A 217 -7.44 -19.03 -12.13
CA ALA A 217 -7.74 -20.35 -11.60
C ALA A 217 -9.22 -20.51 -11.28
N ASP A 218 -9.81 -19.49 -10.63
CA ASP A 218 -11.18 -19.53 -10.08
C ASP A 218 -12.25 -19.19 -11.13
N MET A 219 -11.93 -18.31 -12.09
CA MET A 219 -12.89 -17.84 -13.08
C MET A 219 -12.88 -18.66 -14.37
N ASN A 220 -14.07 -18.98 -14.85
CA ASN A 220 -14.22 -19.66 -16.15
C ASN A 220 -14.37 -18.63 -17.29
N LEU A 221 -13.29 -17.92 -17.59
CA LEU A 221 -13.27 -16.91 -18.65
C LEU A 221 -13.32 -17.57 -20.03
N ASN A 222 -14.20 -17.04 -20.89
CA ASN A 222 -14.19 -17.39 -22.31
C ASN A 222 -13.01 -16.73 -23.05
N GLU A 223 -12.79 -17.10 -24.30
CA GLU A 223 -11.64 -16.60 -25.08
C GLU A 223 -11.64 -15.09 -25.25
N THR A 224 -12.80 -14.49 -25.54
CA THR A 224 -12.94 -13.03 -25.69
C THR A 224 -12.56 -12.31 -24.39
N GLN A 225 -13.08 -12.76 -23.26
CA GLN A 225 -12.74 -12.17 -21.95
C GLN A 225 -11.25 -12.29 -21.62
N ARG A 226 -10.59 -13.39 -22.02
CA ARG A 226 -9.13 -13.55 -21.86
C ARG A 226 -8.36 -12.56 -22.75
N ILE A 227 -8.80 -12.38 -23.99
CA ILE A 227 -8.19 -11.42 -24.92
C ILE A 227 -8.36 -10.00 -24.40
N ASP A 228 -9.54 -9.63 -23.92
CA ASP A 228 -9.81 -8.30 -23.34
C ASP A 228 -8.90 -8.04 -22.14
N LEU A 229 -8.79 -9.01 -21.22
CA LEU A 229 -7.90 -8.92 -20.06
C LEU A 229 -6.41 -8.74 -20.47
N VAL A 230 -5.96 -9.47 -21.49
CA VAL A 230 -4.61 -9.30 -22.06
C VAL A 230 -4.44 -7.89 -22.61
N LEU A 231 -5.40 -7.36 -23.36
CA LEU A 231 -5.32 -6.02 -23.94
C LEU A 231 -5.30 -4.93 -22.86
N GLU A 232 -6.05 -5.08 -21.79
CA GLU A 232 -6.01 -4.16 -20.65
C GLU A 232 -4.63 -4.18 -19.97
N ILE A 233 -4.07 -5.35 -19.66
CA ILE A 233 -2.73 -5.47 -19.06
C ILE A 233 -1.67 -4.81 -19.96
N LEU A 234 -1.71 -5.09 -21.26
CA LEU A 234 -0.78 -4.48 -22.21
C LEU A 234 -0.96 -2.96 -22.29
N GLY A 235 -2.22 -2.47 -22.29
CA GLY A 235 -2.53 -1.04 -22.33
C GLY A 235 -2.01 -0.28 -21.11
N ILE A 236 -2.09 -0.87 -19.92
CA ILE A 236 -1.54 -0.29 -18.68
C ILE A 236 -0.01 -0.22 -18.80
N MET A 237 0.64 -1.32 -19.17
CA MET A 237 2.09 -1.38 -19.29
C MET A 237 2.65 -0.49 -20.41
N ASP A 238 1.91 -0.28 -21.50
CA ASP A 238 2.30 0.70 -22.53
C ASP A 238 2.35 2.11 -21.96
N GLN A 239 1.36 2.50 -21.12
CA GLN A 239 1.37 3.78 -20.42
C GLN A 239 2.54 3.89 -19.43
N VAL A 240 2.87 2.83 -18.68
CA VAL A 240 4.03 2.75 -17.79
C VAL A 240 5.33 3.01 -18.56
N HIS A 241 5.51 2.32 -19.70
CA HIS A 241 6.68 2.51 -20.56
C HIS A 241 6.75 3.91 -21.17
N ASN A 242 5.60 4.54 -21.46
CA ASN A 242 5.54 5.91 -21.96
C ASN A 242 5.88 6.96 -20.87
N ARG A 243 5.71 6.60 -19.56
CA ARG A 243 6.23 7.40 -18.43
C ARG A 243 7.71 7.17 -18.15
N GLY A 244 8.40 6.36 -18.97
CA GLY A 244 9.81 6.04 -18.80
C GLY A 244 10.08 5.13 -17.59
N VAL A 245 9.16 4.25 -17.24
CA VAL A 245 9.32 3.29 -16.12
C VAL A 245 9.37 1.86 -16.68
N LEU A 246 10.27 1.06 -16.11
CA LEU A 246 10.34 -0.40 -16.32
C LEU A 246 9.85 -1.09 -15.05
N HIS A 247 9.14 -2.20 -15.19
CA HIS A 247 8.68 -2.99 -14.04
C HIS A 247 9.73 -4.01 -13.58
N ARG A 248 10.29 -4.80 -14.51
CA ARG A 248 11.38 -5.78 -14.33
C ARG A 248 11.02 -7.06 -13.55
N ASP A 249 9.83 -7.12 -12.97
CA ASP A 249 9.32 -8.28 -12.20
C ASP A 249 7.84 -8.56 -12.51
N LEU A 250 7.44 -8.43 -13.77
CA LEU A 250 6.07 -8.74 -14.17
C LEU A 250 5.80 -10.24 -14.06
N SER A 251 4.77 -10.58 -13.30
CA SER A 251 4.26 -11.94 -13.15
C SER A 251 2.78 -11.91 -12.77
N PRO A 252 2.02 -13.00 -12.89
CA PRO A 252 0.62 -13.05 -12.48
C PRO A 252 0.37 -12.76 -10.99
N LYS A 253 1.38 -12.87 -10.14
CA LYS A 253 1.29 -12.53 -8.70
C LYS A 253 1.36 -11.02 -8.45
N ASN A 254 2.02 -10.27 -9.35
CA ASN A 254 2.19 -8.82 -9.26
C ASN A 254 1.12 -8.06 -10.06
N ILE A 255 0.14 -8.77 -10.59
CA ILE A 255 -1.06 -8.23 -11.24
C ILE A 255 -2.26 -8.65 -10.41
N PHE A 256 -2.92 -7.71 -9.79
CA PHE A 256 -4.14 -7.93 -9.03
C PHE A 256 -5.38 -7.70 -9.90
N ILE A 257 -6.54 -8.15 -9.43
CA ILE A 257 -7.82 -7.88 -10.08
C ILE A 257 -8.74 -7.15 -9.10
N LYS A 258 -9.27 -6.02 -9.53
CA LYS A 258 -10.23 -5.21 -8.80
C LYS A 258 -11.42 -4.91 -9.71
N ASP A 259 -12.62 -5.29 -9.29
CA ASP A 259 -13.86 -5.11 -10.05
C ASP A 259 -13.80 -5.67 -11.49
N GLY A 260 -13.02 -6.74 -11.70
CA GLY A 260 -12.80 -7.40 -12.99
C GLY A 260 -11.68 -6.80 -13.84
N HIS A 261 -11.04 -5.71 -13.41
CA HIS A 261 -9.97 -5.02 -14.12
C HIS A 261 -8.60 -5.26 -13.49
N PRO A 262 -7.52 -5.36 -14.31
CA PRO A 262 -6.17 -5.59 -13.81
C PRO A 262 -5.57 -4.35 -13.14
N ILE A 263 -4.88 -4.58 -12.02
CA ILE A 263 -4.12 -3.59 -11.26
C ILE A 263 -2.69 -4.09 -11.14
N ILE A 264 -1.74 -3.39 -11.75
CA ILE A 264 -0.32 -3.74 -11.69
C ILE A 264 0.31 -3.15 -10.43
N ALA A 265 1.02 -3.97 -9.68
CA ALA A 265 1.63 -3.64 -8.40
C ALA A 265 3.06 -4.20 -8.31
N ASP A 266 3.74 -3.91 -7.21
CA ASP A 266 5.08 -4.39 -6.87
C ASP A 266 6.18 -3.92 -7.85
N PHE A 267 6.40 -2.60 -7.88
CA PHE A 267 7.49 -1.97 -8.61
C PHE A 267 8.83 -1.99 -7.83
N GLY A 268 9.00 -2.93 -6.89
CA GLY A 268 10.18 -3.04 -6.04
C GLY A 268 11.49 -3.27 -6.80
N LEU A 269 11.42 -3.84 -8.01
CA LEU A 269 12.53 -3.90 -8.97
C LEU A 269 12.43 -2.84 -10.07
N GLY A 270 11.39 -2.00 -10.02
CA GLY A 270 11.12 -0.97 -11.01
C GLY A 270 12.24 0.06 -11.13
N LYS A 271 12.37 0.66 -12.30
CA LYS A 271 13.36 1.72 -12.59
C LYS A 271 12.76 2.78 -13.50
N ALA A 272 13.00 4.06 -13.15
CA ALA A 272 12.85 5.14 -14.09
C ALA A 272 14.02 5.13 -15.10
N ILE A 273 13.73 5.27 -16.40
CA ILE A 273 14.73 5.14 -17.48
C ILE A 273 15.78 6.27 -17.44
N ASP A 274 15.42 7.43 -16.91
CA ASP A 274 16.29 8.62 -16.85
C ASP A 274 17.20 8.67 -15.61
N GLY A 275 17.17 7.63 -14.76
CA GLY A 275 17.97 7.58 -13.53
C GLY A 275 19.35 6.96 -13.76
N ASP A 276 20.40 7.59 -13.24
CA ASP A 276 21.79 7.11 -13.23
C ASP A 276 21.94 5.90 -12.30
N GLY A 277 21.26 4.78 -12.67
CA GLY A 277 20.99 3.67 -11.79
C GLY A 277 21.99 2.53 -11.88
N ARG A 278 22.99 2.53 -11.02
CA ARG A 278 23.68 1.31 -10.63
C ARG A 278 22.85 0.60 -9.57
N THR A 279 22.00 -0.33 -9.98
CA THR A 279 21.29 -1.20 -9.05
C THR A 279 22.03 -2.53 -8.97
N TYR A 280 22.74 -2.75 -7.87
CA TYR A 280 23.23 -4.09 -7.54
C TYR A 280 22.06 -4.86 -6.97
N VAL A 281 21.52 -5.82 -7.71
CA VAL A 281 20.54 -6.76 -7.20
C VAL A 281 21.22 -8.08 -6.99
N THR A 282 21.31 -8.49 -5.75
CA THR A 282 21.51 -9.90 -5.41
C THR A 282 20.25 -10.64 -5.85
N ILE A 283 20.36 -11.57 -6.76
CA ILE A 283 19.26 -12.48 -7.13
C ILE A 283 19.00 -13.30 -5.88
N ASP A 284 17.89 -13.02 -5.19
CA ASP A 284 17.41 -13.88 -4.11
C ASP A 284 16.90 -15.17 -4.76
N THR A 285 17.58 -16.27 -4.49
CA THR A 285 17.23 -17.61 -5.00
C THR A 285 15.92 -18.15 -4.44
N SER A 286 15.26 -17.44 -3.52
CA SER A 286 13.90 -17.74 -3.04
C SER A 286 12.79 -17.37 -4.06
N MET A 287 13.12 -16.76 -5.19
CA MET A 287 12.18 -16.34 -6.25
C MET A 287 11.64 -17.49 -7.11
N ASN A 288 11.26 -18.60 -6.52
CA ASN A 288 10.79 -19.81 -7.21
C ASN A 288 9.52 -19.64 -8.08
N GLY A 289 8.89 -18.47 -8.12
CA GLY A 289 7.69 -18.23 -8.92
C GLY A 289 7.85 -17.18 -10.01
N THR A 290 8.84 -16.30 -9.92
CA THR A 290 9.03 -15.16 -10.84
C THR A 290 9.98 -15.50 -11.98
N LEU A 291 10.88 -16.46 -11.79
CA LEU A 291 11.88 -16.91 -12.79
C LEU A 291 11.23 -17.37 -14.10
N GLU A 292 10.07 -17.98 -14.03
CA GLU A 292 9.28 -18.45 -15.18
C GLU A 292 8.90 -17.32 -16.15
N TYR A 293 8.71 -16.09 -15.62
CA TYR A 293 8.31 -14.89 -16.39
C TYR A 293 9.49 -13.97 -16.70
N CYS A 294 10.65 -14.21 -16.10
CA CYS A 294 11.82 -13.34 -16.18
C CYS A 294 12.56 -13.51 -17.51
N ASP A 295 12.91 -12.39 -18.17
CA ASP A 295 13.79 -12.42 -19.34
C ASP A 295 15.15 -13.04 -18.94
N PRO A 296 15.65 -14.07 -19.65
CA PRO A 296 16.93 -14.71 -19.35
C PRO A 296 18.12 -13.76 -19.24
N ARG A 297 18.08 -12.58 -19.88
CA ARG A 297 19.12 -11.55 -19.76
C ARG A 297 19.25 -10.98 -18.35
N GLN A 298 18.16 -10.98 -17.60
CA GLN A 298 18.13 -10.45 -16.21
C GLN A 298 18.93 -11.34 -15.25
N PHE A 299 19.19 -12.61 -15.60
CA PHE A 299 20.08 -13.50 -14.83
C PHE A 299 21.55 -13.04 -14.85
N GLN A 300 21.93 -12.21 -15.82
CA GLN A 300 23.25 -11.60 -15.88
C GLN A 300 23.33 -10.30 -15.04
N GLY A 301 22.21 -9.80 -14.56
CA GLY A 301 22.05 -8.62 -13.73
C GLY A 301 20.92 -7.71 -14.22
N LEU A 302 20.24 -7.04 -13.29
CA LEU A 302 19.14 -6.12 -13.63
C LEU A 302 19.57 -4.90 -14.47
N GLY A 303 20.86 -4.64 -14.59
CA GLY A 303 21.39 -3.63 -15.50
C GLY A 303 21.12 -3.90 -16.97
N PHE A 304 20.89 -5.16 -17.33
CA PHE A 304 20.56 -5.60 -18.68
C PHE A 304 19.06 -5.53 -19.00
N ALA A 305 18.21 -5.26 -18.00
CA ALA A 305 16.77 -5.13 -18.23
C ALA A 305 16.43 -3.80 -18.89
N ASP A 306 15.63 -3.90 -19.95
CA ASP A 306 15.08 -2.81 -20.74
C ASP A 306 13.59 -3.02 -21.03
N LYS A 307 12.97 -2.20 -21.88
CA LYS A 307 11.56 -2.37 -22.29
C LYS A 307 11.27 -3.76 -22.86
N GLN A 308 12.23 -4.36 -23.57
CA GLN A 308 12.06 -5.68 -24.17
C GLN A 308 12.12 -6.80 -23.12
N SER A 309 12.65 -6.55 -21.91
CA SER A 309 12.55 -7.49 -20.79
C SER A 309 11.13 -7.56 -20.23
N ASP A 310 10.45 -6.42 -20.05
CA ASP A 310 9.03 -6.41 -19.67
C ASP A 310 8.16 -7.03 -20.79
N ILE A 311 8.49 -6.80 -22.06
CA ILE A 311 7.80 -7.42 -23.21
C ILE A 311 7.93 -8.95 -23.18
N TYR A 312 9.09 -9.49 -22.81
CA TYR A 312 9.27 -10.93 -22.62
C TYR A 312 8.31 -11.46 -21.54
N SER A 313 8.31 -10.82 -20.37
CA SER A 313 7.42 -11.19 -19.26
C SER A 313 5.95 -11.12 -19.67
N LEU A 314 5.55 -10.08 -20.41
CA LEU A 314 4.20 -9.94 -20.95
C LEU A 314 3.85 -11.07 -21.93
N GLY A 315 4.78 -11.51 -22.78
CA GLY A 315 4.59 -12.67 -23.66
C GLY A 315 4.27 -13.95 -22.88
N ARG A 316 4.96 -14.18 -21.76
CA ARG A 316 4.72 -15.30 -20.83
C ARG A 316 3.36 -15.17 -20.13
N ILE A 317 2.99 -13.94 -19.72
CA ILE A 317 1.69 -13.64 -19.11
C ILE A 317 0.55 -13.88 -20.13
N VAL A 318 0.72 -13.50 -21.39
CA VAL A 318 -0.26 -13.80 -22.46
C VAL A 318 -0.52 -15.30 -22.54
N ASN A 319 0.52 -16.14 -22.59
CA ASN A 319 0.35 -17.59 -22.59
C ASN A 319 -0.43 -18.05 -21.35
N TYR A 320 -0.06 -17.54 -20.15
CA TYR A 320 -0.71 -17.90 -18.90
C TYR A 320 -2.20 -17.52 -18.89
N VAL A 321 -2.54 -16.30 -19.28
CA VAL A 321 -3.94 -15.85 -19.35
C VAL A 321 -4.75 -16.71 -20.31
N MET A 322 -4.18 -17.06 -21.47
CA MET A 322 -4.88 -17.85 -22.50
C MET A 322 -5.04 -19.33 -22.13
N THR A 323 -4.07 -19.93 -21.43
CA THR A 323 -3.99 -21.39 -21.27
C THR A 323 -3.80 -21.89 -19.83
N ARG A 324 -3.56 -21.00 -18.85
CA ARG A 324 -3.12 -21.31 -17.48
C ARG A 324 -1.70 -21.90 -17.39
N ASP A 325 -0.93 -21.77 -18.46
CA ASP A 325 0.44 -22.29 -18.56
C ASP A 325 1.29 -21.29 -19.36
N SER A 326 2.33 -20.73 -18.76
CA SER A 326 3.20 -19.71 -19.37
C SER A 326 4.04 -20.26 -20.54
N ASP A 327 4.23 -21.57 -20.59
CA ASP A 327 4.98 -22.28 -21.64
C ASP A 327 4.08 -22.83 -22.76
N ASN A 328 2.77 -22.68 -22.68
CA ASN A 328 1.85 -23.20 -23.67
C ASN A 328 1.54 -22.15 -24.74
N PHE A 329 2.10 -22.35 -25.91
CA PHE A 329 1.90 -21.51 -27.11
C PHE A 329 0.76 -22.01 -28.03
N LYS A 330 -0.13 -22.89 -27.55
CA LYS A 330 -1.25 -23.46 -28.37
C LYS A 330 -2.54 -22.69 -28.07
N HIS A 331 -2.64 -21.44 -28.52
CA HIS A 331 -3.81 -20.58 -28.37
C HIS A 331 -3.85 -19.53 -29.49
N THR A 332 -4.95 -18.77 -29.58
CA THR A 332 -5.20 -17.78 -30.64
C THR A 332 -4.14 -16.68 -30.72
N LEU A 333 -3.59 -16.26 -29.54
CA LEU A 333 -2.55 -15.23 -29.48
C LEU A 333 -1.12 -15.79 -29.51
N SER A 334 -0.91 -17.06 -29.89
CA SER A 334 0.39 -17.71 -29.85
C SER A 334 1.49 -16.97 -30.63
N ILE A 335 1.16 -16.38 -31.76
CA ILE A 335 2.12 -15.60 -32.56
C ILE A 335 2.60 -14.36 -31.81
N VAL A 336 1.74 -13.75 -30.99
CA VAL A 336 2.11 -12.57 -30.16
C VAL A 336 3.09 -12.99 -29.08
N SER A 337 2.79 -14.06 -28.35
CA SER A 337 3.66 -14.59 -27.30
C SER A 337 5.01 -15.05 -27.87
N THR A 338 5.02 -15.75 -29.02
CA THR A 338 6.25 -16.21 -29.65
C THR A 338 7.17 -15.05 -29.99
N ILE A 339 6.67 -13.99 -30.64
CA ILE A 339 7.49 -12.82 -30.97
C ILE A 339 7.95 -12.10 -29.70
N ALA A 340 7.09 -11.98 -28.69
CA ALA A 340 7.44 -11.31 -27.43
C ALA A 340 8.55 -12.05 -26.66
N THR A 341 8.66 -13.37 -26.79
CA THR A 341 9.64 -14.21 -26.09
C THR A 341 10.85 -14.61 -26.95
N GLU A 342 11.00 -14.02 -28.15
CA GLU A 342 12.17 -14.27 -29.00
C GLU A 342 13.48 -13.96 -28.26
N ALA A 343 14.48 -14.80 -28.45
CA ALA A 343 15.81 -14.63 -27.89
C ALA A 343 16.56 -13.43 -28.51
N SER A 344 16.38 -13.25 -29.83
CA SER A 344 16.94 -12.10 -30.57
C SER A 344 16.12 -10.85 -30.30
N LEU A 345 16.76 -9.80 -29.82
CA LEU A 345 16.12 -8.49 -29.55
C LEU A 345 15.59 -7.83 -30.81
N ASP A 346 16.25 -8.02 -31.95
CA ASP A 346 15.80 -7.48 -33.23
C ASP A 346 14.54 -8.19 -33.76
N ALA A 347 14.32 -9.46 -33.36
CA ALA A 347 13.13 -10.23 -33.72
C ALA A 347 11.97 -10.02 -32.72
N ARG A 348 12.28 -9.57 -31.49
CA ARG A 348 11.30 -9.27 -30.44
C ARG A 348 10.64 -7.92 -30.71
N TYR A 349 9.38 -7.74 -30.23
CA TYR A 349 8.75 -6.42 -30.24
C TYR A 349 9.63 -5.37 -29.55
N HIS A 350 9.67 -4.15 -30.10
CA HIS A 350 10.35 -3.01 -29.50
C HIS A 350 9.45 -2.21 -28.57
N THR A 351 8.13 -2.30 -28.78
CA THR A 351 7.13 -1.60 -27.98
C THR A 351 5.95 -2.51 -27.66
N ILE A 352 5.27 -2.25 -26.55
CA ILE A 352 4.04 -2.94 -26.18
C ILE A 352 2.92 -2.63 -27.17
N LYS A 353 2.93 -1.42 -27.74
CA LYS A 353 1.98 -1.02 -28.79
C LYS A 353 2.03 -1.96 -29.99
N GLU A 354 3.19 -2.45 -30.39
CA GLU A 354 3.29 -3.44 -31.48
C GLU A 354 2.59 -4.77 -31.14
N MET A 355 2.65 -5.20 -29.86
CA MET A 355 1.90 -6.38 -29.39
C MET A 355 0.38 -6.13 -29.49
N ILE A 356 -0.10 -4.98 -29.01
CA ILE A 356 -1.52 -4.58 -29.07
C ILE A 356 -2.00 -4.53 -30.52
N ASP A 357 -1.26 -3.88 -31.40
CA ASP A 357 -1.58 -3.76 -32.82
C ASP A 357 -1.63 -5.15 -33.50
N LYS A 358 -0.76 -6.07 -33.09
CA LYS A 358 -0.77 -7.45 -33.61
C LYS A 358 -2.00 -8.22 -33.17
N ILE A 359 -2.41 -8.10 -31.88
CA ILE A 359 -3.64 -8.73 -31.36
C ILE A 359 -4.84 -8.20 -32.13
N ASN A 360 -5.00 -6.88 -32.23
CA ASN A 360 -6.14 -6.25 -32.90
C ASN A 360 -6.29 -6.73 -34.36
N ARG A 361 -5.18 -6.90 -35.09
CA ARG A 361 -5.20 -7.44 -36.45
C ARG A 361 -5.55 -8.94 -36.54
N SER A 362 -5.32 -9.68 -35.46
CA SER A 362 -5.57 -11.13 -35.40
C SER A 362 -7.01 -11.46 -35.03
N VAL A 363 -7.65 -10.61 -34.22
CA VAL A 363 -9.02 -10.82 -33.69
C VAL A 363 -10.10 -10.25 -34.63
N VAL A 364 -9.77 -9.29 -35.50
CA VAL A 364 -10.71 -8.65 -36.46
C VAL A 364 -10.95 -9.53 -37.70
N LYS A 365 -10.47 -10.74 -37.74
CA LYS A 365 -10.77 -11.71 -38.79
C LYS A 365 -11.84 -12.69 -38.31
#